data_6045d9347f16fd8eff8177682b7dab7c
#
_entry.id   6045d9347f16fd8eff8177682b7dab7c
#
_cell.length_a   1.000
_cell.length_b   1.000
_cell.length_c   1.000
_cell.angle_alpha   90.00
_cell.angle_beta   90.00
_cell.angle_gamma   90.00
#
_symmetry.space_group_name_H-M   'P 1'
#
loop_
_entity.id
_entity.type
_entity.pdbx_description
1 polymer ?
#
loop_
_entity_poly.entity_id
_entity_poly.type
_entity_poly.pdbx_seq_one_letter_code
_entity_poly.pdbx_strand_id
1 'polypeptide(L)'
;MANYTCLLLDVDNTLLDFNAAERAAVGITLEHYGMPNGPEALETYHQINRQLWDSLAKGELNRSKLFAVRFGRVMQALGTPEAGNAREMNDFYENELANHADLMPGALTALEELGEVATLAIVSNGATQVQESRIAASGIGRFMDGVYISEKVGAAKPSPKLLDYAIRDLGLTNRSRVLMVGDDLLADIKGGINAGIDTCWVNFANEENKTGIQPKYTVHSYEELYRVVMEPEELENVVVRNRRHMNEG
;
A
#
# COMPACT_ATOMS: atom_id res chain seq x y z
N MET A 1 15.11 5.45 -23.55
CA MET A 1 13.71 4.92 -23.57
C MET A 1 13.47 4.27 -22.24
N ALA A 2 12.29 4.44 -21.63
CA ALA A 2 11.98 3.84 -20.33
C ALA A 2 12.16 2.31 -20.37
N ASN A 3 12.73 1.75 -19.31
CA ASN A 3 12.90 0.31 -19.15
C ASN A 3 11.56 -0.35 -18.79
N TYR A 4 10.78 0.29 -17.94
CA TYR A 4 9.41 -0.12 -17.63
C TYR A 4 8.41 0.77 -18.37
N THR A 5 7.43 0.14 -19.00
CA THR A 5 6.37 0.84 -19.75
C THR A 5 5.01 0.78 -19.08
N CYS A 6 4.91 0.08 -17.95
CA CYS A 6 3.74 0.07 -17.10
C CYS A 6 4.16 -0.05 -15.63
N LEU A 7 3.57 0.79 -14.79
CA LEU A 7 3.69 0.75 -13.33
C LEU A 7 2.35 0.36 -12.74
N LEU A 8 2.33 -0.73 -11.98
CA LEU A 8 1.22 -1.11 -11.12
C LEU A 8 1.52 -0.55 -9.73
N LEU A 9 0.81 0.51 -9.37
CA LEU A 9 1.07 1.32 -8.17
C LEU A 9 0.12 0.92 -7.05
N ASP A 10 0.63 0.63 -5.87
CA ASP A 10 -0.20 0.65 -4.67
C ASP A 10 -0.58 2.10 -4.30
N VAL A 11 -1.55 2.26 -3.38
CA VAL A 11 -2.06 3.57 -2.97
C VAL A 11 -1.51 3.98 -1.62
N ASP A 12 -1.71 3.12 -0.61
CA ASP A 12 -1.50 3.43 0.79
C ASP A 12 -0.01 3.46 1.13
N ASN A 13 0.48 4.55 1.75
CA ASN A 13 1.90 4.83 2.00
C ASN A 13 2.81 4.79 0.75
N THR A 14 2.21 4.61 -0.44
CA THR A 14 2.91 4.68 -1.73
C THR A 14 2.59 5.98 -2.47
N LEU A 15 1.32 6.38 -2.53
CA LEU A 15 0.84 7.62 -3.15
C LEU A 15 0.11 8.53 -2.16
N LEU A 16 -0.64 7.94 -1.24
CA LEU A 16 -1.38 8.63 -0.18
C LEU A 16 -0.80 8.28 1.19
N ASP A 17 -0.72 9.27 2.09
CA ASP A 17 -0.28 9.08 3.48
C ASP A 17 -1.36 8.35 4.28
N PHE A 18 -1.31 7.02 4.21
CA PHE A 18 -2.25 6.18 4.95
C PHE A 18 -2.02 6.27 6.46
N ASN A 19 -0.79 6.40 6.91
CA ASN A 19 -0.49 6.46 8.33
C ASN A 19 -1.11 7.70 8.98
N ALA A 20 -1.07 8.85 8.31
CA ALA A 20 -1.75 10.05 8.79
C ALA A 20 -3.29 9.91 8.73
N ALA A 21 -3.81 9.38 7.62
CA ALA A 21 -5.25 9.14 7.42
C ALA A 21 -5.81 8.15 8.46
N GLU A 22 -5.13 7.01 8.68
CA GLU A 22 -5.49 6.02 9.68
C GLU A 22 -5.53 6.62 11.08
N ARG A 23 -4.47 7.35 11.46
CA ARG A 23 -4.38 7.99 12.79
C ARG A 23 -5.53 8.96 13.04
N ALA A 24 -5.88 9.79 12.05
CA ALA A 24 -6.96 10.74 12.14
C ALA A 24 -8.33 10.01 12.27
N ALA A 25 -8.62 9.07 11.37
CA ALA A 25 -9.87 8.33 11.36
C ALA A 25 -10.08 7.50 12.64
N VAL A 26 -9.01 6.86 13.13
CA VAL A 26 -9.05 6.12 14.40
C VAL A 26 -9.31 7.04 15.57
N GLY A 27 -8.61 8.17 15.66
CA GLY A 27 -8.81 9.14 16.75
C GLY A 27 -10.26 9.60 16.83
N ILE A 28 -10.86 9.98 15.71
CA ILE A 28 -12.27 10.36 15.60
C ILE A 28 -13.19 9.20 16.00
N THR A 29 -12.89 7.98 15.54
CA THR A 29 -13.70 6.80 15.87
C THR A 29 -13.67 6.49 17.37
N LEU A 30 -12.48 6.46 17.97
CA LEU A 30 -12.35 6.17 19.41
C LEU A 30 -13.05 7.23 20.26
N GLU A 31 -12.92 8.52 19.90
CA GLU A 31 -13.62 9.62 20.57
C GLU A 31 -15.15 9.49 20.44
N HIS A 32 -15.65 9.20 19.24
CA HIS A 32 -17.09 9.02 18.99
C HIS A 32 -17.71 7.95 19.88
N TYR A 33 -16.99 6.87 20.13
CA TYR A 33 -17.44 5.76 20.97
C TYR A 33 -17.01 5.88 22.45
N GLY A 34 -16.50 7.04 22.89
CA GLY A 34 -16.11 7.31 24.26
C GLY A 34 -14.96 6.46 24.77
N MET A 35 -14.11 6.00 23.87
CA MET A 35 -12.92 5.19 24.17
C MET A 35 -11.68 6.06 24.40
N PRO A 36 -10.65 5.56 25.12
CA PRO A 36 -9.36 6.24 25.15
C PRO A 36 -8.84 6.50 23.73
N ASN A 37 -8.42 7.74 23.42
CA ASN A 37 -7.95 8.15 22.09
C ASN A 37 -6.56 8.85 22.12
N GLY A 38 -5.82 8.68 23.21
CA GLY A 38 -4.44 9.18 23.34
C GLY A 38 -3.44 8.37 22.49
N PRO A 39 -2.17 8.81 22.46
CA PRO A 39 -1.12 8.18 21.63
C PRO A 39 -1.00 6.67 21.82
N GLU A 40 -1.12 6.16 23.03
CA GLU A 40 -1.06 4.73 23.33
C GLU A 40 -2.23 3.94 22.73
N ALA A 41 -3.42 4.52 22.71
CA ALA A 41 -4.60 3.90 22.12
C ALA A 41 -4.48 3.83 20.59
N LEU A 42 -3.99 4.90 19.96
CA LEU A 42 -3.73 4.95 18.53
C LEU A 42 -2.68 3.92 18.11
N GLU A 43 -1.61 3.81 18.88
CA GLU A 43 -0.56 2.80 18.65
C GLU A 43 -1.09 1.38 18.83
N THR A 44 -1.93 1.15 19.84
CA THR A 44 -2.60 -0.14 20.07
C THR A 44 -3.46 -0.53 18.88
N TYR A 45 -4.24 0.41 18.34
CA TYR A 45 -5.00 0.17 17.12
C TYR A 45 -4.08 -0.17 15.94
N HIS A 46 -3.04 0.65 15.70
CA HIS A 46 -2.10 0.45 14.60
C HIS A 46 -1.48 -0.95 14.62
N GLN A 47 -1.01 -1.41 15.77
CA GLN A 47 -0.44 -2.75 15.93
C GLN A 47 -1.46 -3.86 15.65
N ILE A 48 -2.70 -3.73 16.15
CA ILE A 48 -3.76 -4.70 15.90
C ILE A 48 -4.12 -4.73 14.42
N ASN A 49 -4.28 -3.57 13.78
CA ASN A 49 -4.62 -3.46 12.37
C ASN A 49 -3.53 -4.08 11.50
N ARG A 50 -2.26 -3.75 11.74
CA ARG A 50 -1.10 -4.34 11.03
C ARG A 50 -1.08 -5.86 11.14
N GLN A 51 -1.22 -6.42 12.34
CA GLN A 51 -1.27 -7.88 12.55
C GLN A 51 -2.42 -8.54 11.77
N LEU A 52 -3.59 -7.89 11.68
CA LEU A 52 -4.73 -8.40 10.93
C LEU A 52 -4.47 -8.40 9.42
N TRP A 53 -3.85 -7.34 8.89
CA TRP A 53 -3.47 -7.27 7.47
C TRP A 53 -2.37 -8.28 7.13
N ASP A 54 -1.37 -8.47 7.99
CA ASP A 54 -0.35 -9.51 7.85
C ASP A 54 -0.98 -10.91 7.80
N SER A 55 -1.95 -11.20 8.68
CA SER A 55 -2.67 -12.47 8.69
C SER A 55 -3.53 -12.65 7.43
N LEU A 56 -4.11 -11.57 6.90
CA LEU A 56 -4.81 -11.60 5.62
C LEU A 56 -3.84 -11.93 4.46
N ALA A 57 -2.68 -11.28 4.41
CA ALA A 57 -1.66 -11.53 3.39
C ALA A 57 -1.10 -12.96 3.42
N LYS A 58 -1.06 -13.57 4.63
CA LYS A 58 -0.68 -14.98 4.83
C LYS A 58 -1.81 -15.97 4.52
N GLY A 59 -3.04 -15.49 4.27
CA GLY A 59 -4.21 -16.34 4.04
C GLY A 59 -4.80 -16.98 5.31
N GLU A 60 -4.41 -16.52 6.50
CA GLU A 60 -4.89 -17.04 7.80
C GLU A 60 -6.30 -16.54 8.13
N LEU A 61 -6.71 -15.43 7.54
CA LEU A 61 -8.05 -14.89 7.64
C LEU A 61 -8.49 -14.23 6.32
N ASN A 62 -9.78 -14.00 6.16
CA ASN A 62 -10.32 -13.23 5.04
C ASN A 62 -10.72 -11.81 5.47
N ARG A 63 -10.92 -10.92 4.48
CA ARG A 63 -11.26 -9.51 4.70
C ARG A 63 -12.53 -9.32 5.56
N SER A 64 -13.59 -10.08 5.28
CA SER A 64 -14.84 -9.97 6.04
C SER A 64 -14.62 -10.24 7.53
N LYS A 65 -13.77 -11.23 7.85
CA LYS A 65 -13.41 -11.52 9.23
C LYS A 65 -12.50 -10.44 9.83
N LEU A 66 -11.55 -9.90 9.04
CA LEU A 66 -10.72 -8.77 9.49
C LEU A 66 -11.59 -7.61 9.96
N PHE A 67 -12.51 -7.15 9.13
CA PHE A 67 -13.39 -6.03 9.44
C PHE A 67 -14.33 -6.31 10.61
N ALA A 68 -14.81 -7.55 10.73
CA ALA A 68 -15.68 -7.95 11.84
C ALA A 68 -14.97 -8.00 13.21
N VAL A 69 -13.66 -8.28 13.24
CA VAL A 69 -12.94 -8.49 14.53
C VAL A 69 -12.05 -7.32 14.93
N ARG A 70 -11.69 -6.43 14.01
CA ARG A 70 -10.72 -5.35 14.24
C ARG A 70 -11.03 -4.55 15.49
N PHE A 71 -12.18 -3.88 15.53
CA PHE A 71 -12.56 -3.06 16.69
C PHE A 71 -12.92 -3.87 17.92
N GLY A 72 -13.37 -5.12 17.76
CA GLY A 72 -13.54 -6.02 18.91
C GLY A 72 -12.22 -6.29 19.66
N ARG A 73 -11.12 -6.49 18.91
CA ARG A 73 -9.78 -6.61 19.51
C ARG A 73 -9.30 -5.30 20.13
N VAL A 74 -9.58 -4.18 19.49
CA VAL A 74 -9.21 -2.85 20.01
C VAL A 74 -9.94 -2.55 21.33
N MET A 75 -11.26 -2.77 21.36
CA MET A 75 -12.05 -2.61 22.59
C MET A 75 -11.51 -3.46 23.75
N GLN A 76 -11.17 -4.72 23.49
CA GLN A 76 -10.58 -5.59 24.50
C GLN A 76 -9.21 -5.08 24.98
N ALA A 77 -8.34 -4.68 24.05
CA ALA A 77 -7.00 -4.19 24.37
C ALA A 77 -7.02 -2.89 25.16
N LEU A 78 -8.00 -2.01 24.89
CA LEU A 78 -8.17 -0.73 25.60
C LEU A 78 -9.03 -0.83 26.87
N GLY A 79 -9.51 -2.04 27.24
CA GLY A 79 -10.29 -2.25 28.44
C GLY A 79 -11.72 -1.70 28.38
N THR A 80 -12.28 -1.54 27.19
CA THR A 80 -13.62 -0.97 26.91
C THR A 80 -14.51 -1.93 26.11
N PRO A 81 -14.70 -3.21 26.53
CA PRO A 81 -15.38 -4.22 25.74
C PRO A 81 -16.86 -3.88 25.42
N GLU A 82 -17.46 -2.99 26.21
CA GLU A 82 -18.87 -2.58 26.08
C GLU A 82 -19.03 -1.23 25.33
N ALA A 83 -17.96 -0.67 24.73
CA ALA A 83 -18.00 0.65 24.09
C ALA A 83 -18.93 0.71 22.87
N GLY A 84 -19.14 -0.43 22.18
CA GLY A 84 -20.03 -0.47 21.03
C GLY A 84 -20.01 -1.79 20.26
N ASN A 85 -20.64 -1.77 19.09
CA ASN A 85 -20.62 -2.88 18.15
C ASN A 85 -19.39 -2.78 17.24
N ALA A 86 -18.54 -3.80 17.24
CA ALA A 86 -17.29 -3.81 16.49
C ALA A 86 -17.47 -3.57 14.98
N ARG A 87 -18.57 -4.04 14.38
CA ARG A 87 -18.85 -3.85 12.96
C ARG A 87 -19.29 -2.42 12.66
N GLU A 88 -20.17 -1.86 13.47
CA GLU A 88 -20.61 -0.46 13.33
C GLU A 88 -19.44 0.50 13.51
N MET A 89 -18.54 0.21 14.47
CA MET A 89 -17.30 0.98 14.64
C MET A 89 -16.38 0.88 13.43
N ASN A 90 -16.31 -0.31 12.82
CA ASN A 90 -15.54 -0.49 11.59
C ASN A 90 -16.11 0.33 10.42
N ASP A 91 -17.44 0.29 10.27
CA ASP A 91 -18.12 1.03 9.20
C ASP A 91 -17.97 2.56 9.42
N PHE A 92 -18.05 3.02 10.66
CA PHE A 92 -17.79 4.41 11.02
C PHE A 92 -16.33 4.80 10.70
N TYR A 93 -15.37 3.98 11.13
CA TYR A 93 -13.95 4.19 10.83
C TYR A 93 -13.67 4.26 9.33
N GLU A 94 -14.24 3.37 8.52
CA GLU A 94 -14.05 3.39 7.07
C GLU A 94 -14.64 4.64 6.41
N ASN A 95 -15.79 5.14 6.91
CA ASN A 95 -16.35 6.40 6.47
C ASN A 95 -15.44 7.59 6.81
N GLU A 96 -14.86 7.61 8.02
CA GLU A 96 -13.91 8.65 8.39
C GLU A 96 -12.62 8.55 7.56
N LEU A 97 -12.07 7.34 7.38
CA LEU A 97 -10.87 7.11 6.57
C LEU A 97 -11.06 7.59 5.12
N ALA A 98 -12.26 7.43 4.56
CA ALA A 98 -12.57 7.91 3.20
C ALA A 98 -12.46 9.43 3.04
N ASN A 99 -12.53 10.19 4.14
CA ASN A 99 -12.41 11.66 4.14
C ASN A 99 -10.95 12.15 4.19
N HIS A 100 -9.98 11.25 4.38
CA HIS A 100 -8.56 11.59 4.48
C HIS A 100 -7.80 11.07 3.26
N ALA A 101 -7.38 12.00 2.40
CA ALA A 101 -6.74 11.69 1.11
C ALA A 101 -5.45 12.50 0.89
N ASP A 102 -4.71 12.75 1.99
CA ASP A 102 -3.45 13.47 1.93
C ASP A 102 -2.42 12.70 1.09
N LEU A 103 -1.70 13.45 0.26
CA LEU A 103 -0.70 12.88 -0.63
C LEU A 103 0.61 12.65 0.12
N MET A 104 1.32 11.59 -0.24
CA MET A 104 2.74 11.50 0.08
C MET A 104 3.49 12.68 -0.55
N PRO A 105 4.48 13.27 0.17
CA PRO A 105 5.24 14.40 -0.34
C PRO A 105 5.87 14.11 -1.71
N GLY A 106 5.54 14.90 -2.72
CA GLY A 106 6.06 14.75 -4.08
C GLY A 106 5.29 13.77 -4.98
N ALA A 107 4.23 13.12 -4.48
CA ALA A 107 3.48 12.11 -5.26
C ALA A 107 2.91 12.67 -6.57
N LEU A 108 2.31 13.87 -6.57
CA LEU A 108 1.74 14.44 -7.80
C LEU A 108 2.80 14.71 -8.86
N THR A 109 3.92 15.31 -8.48
CA THR A 109 5.04 15.56 -9.42
C THR A 109 5.56 14.26 -10.00
N ALA A 110 5.72 13.24 -9.15
CA ALA A 110 6.17 11.93 -9.61
C ALA A 110 5.17 11.29 -10.59
N LEU A 111 3.87 11.39 -10.33
CA LEU A 111 2.84 10.87 -11.24
C LEU A 111 2.81 11.62 -12.58
N GLU A 112 3.02 12.93 -12.58
CA GLU A 112 3.17 13.73 -13.80
C GLU A 112 4.36 13.24 -14.63
N GLU A 113 5.55 13.13 -14.04
CA GLU A 113 6.77 12.70 -14.72
C GLU A 113 6.70 11.25 -15.18
N LEU A 114 6.21 10.34 -14.35
CA LEU A 114 6.09 8.92 -14.69
C LEU A 114 5.03 8.66 -15.76
N GLY A 115 3.95 9.43 -15.77
CA GLY A 115 2.88 9.33 -16.78
C GLY A 115 3.33 9.74 -18.19
N GLU A 116 4.40 10.54 -18.31
CA GLU A 116 4.97 10.87 -19.64
C GLU A 116 5.71 9.68 -20.29
N VAL A 117 6.13 8.69 -19.48
CA VAL A 117 7.03 7.62 -19.94
C VAL A 117 6.45 6.21 -19.79
N ALA A 118 5.40 6.04 -18.99
CA ALA A 118 4.80 4.74 -18.69
C ALA A 118 3.29 4.84 -18.48
N THR A 119 2.56 3.78 -18.77
CA THR A 119 1.17 3.54 -18.35
C THR A 119 1.14 3.42 -16.82
N LEU A 120 0.24 4.14 -16.16
CA LEU A 120 0.09 4.11 -14.70
C LEU A 120 -1.24 3.46 -14.32
N ALA A 121 -1.22 2.49 -13.42
CA ALA A 121 -2.45 1.88 -12.93
C ALA A 121 -2.38 1.60 -11.42
N ILE A 122 -3.48 1.85 -10.74
CA ILE A 122 -3.62 1.53 -9.31
C ILE A 122 -4.00 0.06 -9.13
N VAL A 123 -3.36 -0.60 -8.17
CA VAL A 123 -3.68 -1.96 -7.70
C VAL A 123 -3.72 -1.98 -6.17
N SER A 124 -4.92 -1.93 -5.57
CA SER A 124 -5.09 -1.74 -4.12
C SER A 124 -5.84 -2.89 -3.46
N ASN A 125 -5.42 -3.21 -2.22
CA ASN A 125 -6.12 -4.13 -1.32
C ASN A 125 -7.14 -3.43 -0.40
N GLY A 126 -7.29 -2.12 -0.44
CA GLY A 126 -8.22 -1.37 0.40
C GLY A 126 -9.70 -1.68 0.13
N ALA A 127 -10.58 -1.20 0.99
CA ALA A 127 -12.03 -1.26 0.79
C ALA A 127 -12.44 -0.38 -0.40
N THR A 128 -13.35 -0.86 -1.24
CA THR A 128 -13.70 -0.20 -2.50
C THR A 128 -14.16 1.24 -2.30
N GLN A 129 -15.13 1.45 -1.43
CA GLN A 129 -15.70 2.79 -1.17
C GLN A 129 -14.61 3.75 -0.63
N VAL A 130 -13.77 3.28 0.28
CA VAL A 130 -12.69 4.08 0.86
C VAL A 130 -11.69 4.50 -0.22
N GLN A 131 -11.21 3.54 -1.01
CA GLN A 131 -10.21 3.83 -2.03
C GLN A 131 -10.75 4.70 -3.17
N GLU A 132 -11.97 4.46 -3.64
CA GLU A 132 -12.60 5.31 -4.66
C GLU A 132 -12.75 6.76 -4.18
N SER A 133 -13.21 6.97 -2.93
CA SER A 133 -13.33 8.30 -2.34
C SER A 133 -11.99 9.00 -2.23
N ARG A 134 -10.97 8.30 -1.71
CA ARG A 134 -9.62 8.87 -1.52
C ARG A 134 -8.92 9.15 -2.85
N ILE A 135 -9.02 8.26 -3.83
CA ILE A 135 -8.47 8.46 -5.19
C ILE A 135 -9.14 9.67 -5.86
N ALA A 136 -10.45 9.82 -5.73
CA ALA A 136 -11.16 10.95 -6.29
C ALA A 136 -10.81 12.27 -5.59
N ALA A 137 -10.77 12.28 -4.26
CA ALA A 137 -10.49 13.48 -3.46
C ALA A 137 -9.04 13.98 -3.62
N SER A 138 -8.06 13.07 -3.70
CA SER A 138 -6.65 13.41 -3.92
C SER A 138 -6.33 13.85 -5.35
N GLY A 139 -7.21 13.52 -6.30
CA GLY A 139 -7.02 13.82 -7.72
C GLY A 139 -5.98 12.95 -8.43
N ILE A 140 -5.45 11.90 -7.78
CA ILE A 140 -4.47 10.99 -8.42
C ILE A 140 -5.10 10.17 -9.56
N GLY A 141 -6.42 9.96 -9.51
CA GLY A 141 -7.14 9.18 -10.51
C GLY A 141 -6.99 9.71 -11.95
N ARG A 142 -6.71 11.01 -12.13
CA ARG A 142 -6.51 11.62 -13.46
C ARG A 142 -5.26 11.14 -14.20
N PHE A 143 -4.30 10.56 -13.48
CA PHE A 143 -3.06 10.03 -14.04
C PHE A 143 -3.15 8.54 -14.39
N MET A 144 -4.25 7.87 -14.01
CA MET A 144 -4.36 6.43 -14.07
C MET A 144 -5.08 5.95 -15.34
N ASP A 145 -4.47 5.04 -16.04
CA ASP A 145 -5.08 4.31 -17.17
C ASP A 145 -6.01 3.18 -16.68
N GLY A 146 -5.87 2.77 -15.40
CA GLY A 146 -6.73 1.77 -14.77
C GLY A 146 -6.69 1.84 -13.25
N VAL A 147 -7.81 1.47 -12.60
CA VAL A 147 -7.91 1.37 -11.13
C VAL A 147 -8.49 0.02 -10.77
N TYR A 148 -7.70 -0.82 -10.12
CA TYR A 148 -8.02 -2.19 -9.79
C TYR A 148 -8.02 -2.40 -8.27
N ILE A 149 -9.21 -2.47 -7.71
CA ILE A 149 -9.42 -2.70 -6.27
C ILE A 149 -9.77 -4.16 -6.05
N SER A 150 -9.05 -4.80 -5.15
CA SER A 150 -9.12 -6.24 -4.91
C SER A 150 -10.53 -6.76 -4.63
N GLU A 151 -11.37 -5.96 -3.97
CA GLU A 151 -12.75 -6.32 -3.66
C GLU A 151 -13.63 -6.38 -4.92
N LYS A 152 -13.44 -5.48 -5.90
CA LYS A 152 -14.13 -5.50 -7.19
C LYS A 152 -13.67 -6.64 -8.09
N VAL A 153 -12.36 -6.94 -8.05
CA VAL A 153 -11.78 -8.00 -8.88
C VAL A 153 -12.00 -9.38 -8.25
N GLY A 154 -12.28 -9.45 -6.95
CA GLY A 154 -12.44 -10.71 -6.21
C GLY A 154 -11.12 -11.41 -5.90
N ALA A 155 -10.00 -10.68 -5.94
CA ALA A 155 -8.66 -11.21 -5.65
C ALA A 155 -7.78 -10.12 -5.05
N ALA A 156 -7.02 -10.45 -4.00
CA ALA A 156 -6.15 -9.52 -3.28
C ALA A 156 -4.67 -9.91 -3.41
N LYS A 157 -3.75 -8.95 -3.41
CA LYS A 157 -2.31 -9.17 -3.23
C LYS A 157 -2.09 -9.89 -1.88
N PRO A 158 -1.21 -10.86 -1.76
CA PRO A 158 -0.17 -11.29 -2.69
C PRO A 158 -0.60 -12.33 -3.74
N SER A 159 -1.90 -12.65 -3.87
CA SER A 159 -2.34 -13.49 -4.99
C SER A 159 -2.01 -12.78 -6.32
N PRO A 160 -1.44 -13.48 -7.32
CA PRO A 160 -1.12 -12.87 -8.61
C PRO A 160 -2.36 -12.42 -9.39
N LYS A 161 -3.54 -12.93 -9.04
CA LYS A 161 -4.77 -12.75 -9.81
C LYS A 161 -5.19 -11.29 -10.01
N LEU A 162 -4.96 -10.40 -9.01
CA LEU A 162 -5.26 -8.97 -9.14
C LEU A 162 -4.34 -8.32 -10.17
N LEU A 163 -3.04 -8.59 -10.09
CA LEU A 163 -2.04 -8.06 -11.02
C LEU A 163 -2.23 -8.65 -12.43
N ASP A 164 -2.51 -9.95 -12.53
CA ASP A 164 -2.82 -10.62 -13.80
C ASP A 164 -4.07 -10.03 -14.46
N TYR A 165 -5.08 -9.67 -13.66
CA TYR A 165 -6.28 -9.00 -14.16
C TYR A 165 -5.93 -7.63 -14.74
N ALA A 166 -5.19 -6.79 -13.98
CA ALA A 166 -4.76 -5.47 -14.43
C ALA A 166 -3.92 -5.53 -15.70
N ILE A 167 -2.92 -6.41 -15.76
CA ILE A 167 -2.04 -6.62 -16.93
C ILE A 167 -2.86 -6.98 -18.17
N ARG A 168 -3.82 -7.88 -18.03
CA ARG A 168 -4.69 -8.32 -19.13
C ARG A 168 -5.64 -7.22 -19.58
N ASP A 169 -6.26 -6.52 -18.64
CA ASP A 169 -7.23 -5.44 -18.92
C ASP A 169 -6.56 -4.26 -19.65
N LEU A 170 -5.32 -3.94 -19.26
CA LEU A 170 -4.47 -2.94 -19.91
C LEU A 170 -3.87 -3.41 -21.25
N GLY A 171 -4.15 -4.64 -21.69
CA GLY A 171 -3.64 -5.18 -22.96
C GLY A 171 -2.13 -5.42 -22.99
N LEU A 172 -1.47 -5.55 -21.84
CA LEU A 172 -0.02 -5.68 -21.75
C LEU A 172 0.43 -7.11 -22.07
N THR A 173 1.33 -7.27 -23.02
CA THR A 173 1.83 -8.56 -23.48
C THR A 173 3.24 -8.90 -22.95
N ASN A 174 4.02 -7.88 -22.60
CA ASN A 174 5.40 -8.07 -22.12
C ASN A 174 5.52 -7.78 -20.62
N ARG A 175 5.47 -8.83 -19.81
CA ARG A 175 5.58 -8.74 -18.34
C ARG A 175 6.92 -8.20 -17.84
N SER A 176 8.01 -8.37 -18.59
CA SER A 176 9.32 -7.86 -18.20
C SER A 176 9.42 -6.33 -18.22
N ARG A 177 8.40 -5.66 -18.77
CA ARG A 177 8.29 -4.20 -18.81
C ARG A 177 7.22 -3.67 -17.84
N VAL A 178 6.70 -4.52 -16.97
CA VAL A 178 5.74 -4.17 -15.92
C VAL A 178 6.46 -4.18 -14.57
N LEU A 179 6.27 -3.13 -13.79
CA LEU A 179 6.84 -2.99 -12.45
C LEU A 179 5.72 -2.88 -11.43
N MET A 180 5.71 -3.75 -10.42
CA MET A 180 4.89 -3.56 -9.22
C MET A 180 5.62 -2.62 -8.26
N VAL A 181 4.96 -1.54 -7.87
CA VAL A 181 5.50 -0.51 -6.95
C VAL A 181 4.60 -0.41 -5.74
N GLY A 182 5.13 -0.61 -4.54
CA GLY A 182 4.36 -0.51 -3.30
C GLY A 182 5.23 -0.60 -2.06
N ASP A 183 4.65 -0.29 -0.90
CA ASP A 183 5.34 -0.23 0.39
C ASP A 183 5.27 -1.56 1.17
N ASP A 184 4.31 -2.44 0.87
CA ASP A 184 4.10 -3.69 1.61
C ASP A 184 4.85 -4.87 0.97
N LEU A 185 5.86 -5.38 1.70
CA LEU A 185 6.63 -6.54 1.27
C LEU A 185 5.77 -7.82 1.17
N LEU A 186 4.79 -8.01 2.06
CA LEU A 186 3.94 -9.21 2.11
C LEU A 186 2.84 -9.20 1.06
N ALA A 187 2.31 -8.03 0.71
CA ALA A 187 1.26 -7.87 -0.27
C ALA A 187 1.81 -7.51 -1.65
N ASP A 188 2.50 -6.38 -1.80
CA ASP A 188 2.90 -5.81 -3.09
C ASP A 188 4.06 -6.56 -3.71
N ILE A 189 5.16 -6.64 -2.95
CA ILE A 189 6.39 -7.24 -3.46
C ILE A 189 6.19 -8.74 -3.67
N LYS A 190 5.60 -9.42 -2.69
CA LYS A 190 5.26 -10.83 -2.84
C LYS A 190 4.26 -11.05 -3.98
N GLY A 191 3.29 -10.14 -4.14
CA GLY A 191 2.31 -10.17 -5.23
C GLY A 191 2.97 -10.06 -6.61
N GLY A 192 3.88 -9.10 -6.80
CA GLY A 192 4.65 -8.93 -8.02
C GLY A 192 5.50 -10.15 -8.35
N ILE A 193 6.23 -10.69 -7.35
CA ILE A 193 6.99 -11.94 -7.49
C ILE A 193 6.08 -13.10 -7.94
N ASN A 194 4.92 -13.27 -7.30
CA ASN A 194 3.97 -14.31 -7.62
C ASN A 194 3.36 -14.14 -9.03
N ALA A 195 3.21 -12.90 -9.51
CA ALA A 195 2.76 -12.58 -10.86
C ALA A 195 3.87 -12.67 -11.92
N GLY A 196 5.12 -12.93 -11.52
CA GLY A 196 6.25 -13.00 -12.44
C GLY A 196 6.60 -11.67 -13.11
N ILE A 197 6.45 -10.56 -12.38
CA ILE A 197 6.86 -9.21 -12.79
C ILE A 197 7.91 -8.66 -11.83
N ASP A 198 8.64 -7.65 -12.26
CA ASP A 198 9.62 -6.97 -11.44
C ASP A 198 8.94 -6.16 -10.33
N THR A 199 9.68 -5.93 -9.24
CA THR A 199 9.14 -5.31 -8.01
C THR A 199 10.04 -4.18 -7.52
N CYS A 200 9.40 -3.11 -7.05
CA CYS A 200 10.05 -1.94 -6.44
C CYS A 200 9.40 -1.68 -5.08
N TRP A 201 10.16 -1.90 -4.03
CA TRP A 201 9.73 -1.59 -2.67
C TRP A 201 9.94 -0.11 -2.38
N VAL A 202 8.84 0.59 -2.13
CA VAL A 202 8.83 1.99 -1.67
C VAL A 202 9.07 1.99 -0.17
N ASN A 203 10.26 2.39 0.23
CA ASN A 203 10.70 2.38 1.63
C ASN A 203 11.08 3.79 2.09
N PHE A 204 10.12 4.72 2.03
CA PHE A 204 10.34 6.12 2.41
C PHE A 204 10.61 6.30 3.91
N ALA A 205 10.13 5.38 4.74
CA ALA A 205 10.38 5.37 6.19
C ALA A 205 11.73 4.75 6.58
N ASN A 206 12.48 4.19 5.61
CA ASN A 206 13.75 3.52 5.83
C ASN A 206 13.66 2.33 6.81
N GLU A 207 12.60 1.54 6.68
CA GLU A 207 12.34 0.37 7.53
C GLU A 207 13.29 -0.79 7.22
N GLU A 208 13.57 -1.61 8.24
CA GLU A 208 14.33 -2.84 8.07
C GLU A 208 13.44 -3.94 7.46
N ASN A 209 13.94 -4.62 6.42
CA ASN A 209 13.24 -5.78 5.84
C ASN A 209 13.41 -7.02 6.72
N LYS A 210 12.38 -7.33 7.52
CA LYS A 210 12.32 -8.51 8.43
C LYS A 210 11.58 -9.71 7.82
N THR A 211 11.08 -9.58 6.59
CA THR A 211 10.23 -10.62 5.96
C THR A 211 11.03 -11.68 5.20
N GLY A 212 12.26 -11.38 4.82
CA GLY A 212 13.09 -12.21 3.93
C GLY A 212 12.67 -12.15 2.46
N ILE A 213 11.59 -11.42 2.10
CA ILE A 213 11.17 -11.20 0.72
C ILE A 213 12.13 -10.19 0.08
N GLN A 214 12.71 -10.54 -1.08
CA GLN A 214 13.67 -9.68 -1.76
C GLN A 214 12.98 -8.95 -2.92
N PRO A 215 12.76 -7.62 -2.83
CA PRO A 215 12.36 -6.81 -3.97
C PRO A 215 13.50 -6.75 -4.99
N LYS A 216 13.18 -6.54 -6.27
CA LYS A 216 14.22 -6.28 -7.28
C LYS A 216 14.88 -4.92 -7.03
N TYR A 217 14.07 -3.91 -6.69
CA TYR A 217 14.54 -2.57 -6.32
C TYR A 217 13.96 -2.14 -4.97
N THR A 218 14.72 -1.32 -4.26
CA THR A 218 14.26 -0.59 -3.07
C THR A 218 14.55 0.88 -3.30
N VAL A 219 13.56 1.74 -3.09
CA VAL A 219 13.66 3.18 -3.30
C VAL A 219 13.21 3.94 -2.05
N HIS A 220 13.88 5.06 -1.78
CA HIS A 220 13.61 5.92 -0.64
C HIS A 220 13.04 7.28 -1.04
N SER A 221 12.84 7.51 -2.34
CA SER A 221 12.22 8.70 -2.90
C SER A 221 11.58 8.41 -4.27
N TYR A 222 10.69 9.31 -4.71
CA TYR A 222 10.15 9.23 -6.07
C TYR A 222 11.20 9.50 -7.16
N GLU A 223 12.22 10.29 -6.86
CA GLU A 223 13.33 10.52 -7.76
C GLU A 223 14.10 9.21 -8.04
N GLU A 224 14.32 8.39 -6.99
CA GLU A 224 14.90 7.06 -7.16
C GLU A 224 13.98 6.13 -7.94
N LEU A 225 12.64 6.19 -7.71
CA LEU A 225 11.67 5.44 -8.50
C LEU A 225 11.73 5.83 -9.98
N TYR A 226 11.81 7.13 -10.30
CA TYR A 226 11.94 7.59 -11.67
C TYR A 226 13.20 7.05 -12.34
N ARG A 227 14.34 7.02 -11.62
CA ARG A 227 15.60 6.42 -12.13
C ARG A 227 15.44 4.92 -12.39
N VAL A 228 14.76 4.16 -11.50
CA VAL A 228 14.45 2.74 -11.74
C VAL A 228 13.67 2.56 -13.03
N VAL A 229 12.71 3.43 -13.32
CA VAL A 229 11.87 3.34 -14.51
C VAL A 229 12.67 3.64 -15.77
N MET A 230 13.59 4.61 -15.72
CA MET A 230 14.35 5.10 -16.87
C MET A 230 15.66 4.34 -17.10
N GLU A 231 16.46 4.10 -16.04
CA GLU A 231 17.84 3.61 -16.11
C GLU A 231 18.17 2.65 -14.96
N PRO A 232 17.59 1.44 -14.93
CA PRO A 232 17.76 0.54 -13.78
C PRO A 232 19.20 0.04 -13.57
N GLU A 233 20.04 0.03 -14.61
CA GLU A 233 21.42 -0.49 -14.53
C GLU A 233 22.36 0.39 -13.67
N GLU A 234 22.08 1.69 -13.51
CA GLU A 234 22.89 2.57 -12.66
C GLU A 234 22.67 2.31 -11.17
N LEU A 235 21.48 1.92 -10.76
CA LEU A 235 21.15 1.66 -9.34
C LEU A 235 21.74 0.35 -8.82
N GLU A 236 21.86 -0.69 -9.63
CA GLU A 236 22.55 -1.92 -9.24
C GLU A 236 24.01 -1.65 -8.88
N ASN A 237 24.67 -0.72 -9.57
CA ASN A 237 26.04 -0.32 -9.30
C ASN A 237 26.19 0.48 -7.99
N VAL A 238 25.18 1.24 -7.56
CA VAL A 238 25.19 2.01 -6.30
C VAL A 238 25.01 1.07 -5.11
N VAL A 239 24.11 0.11 -5.19
CA VAL A 239 23.86 -0.89 -4.13
C VAL A 239 25.10 -1.79 -3.93
N VAL A 240 25.76 -2.20 -5.02
CA VAL A 240 26.99 -3.01 -4.96
C VAL A 240 28.17 -2.21 -4.36
N ARG A 241 28.29 -0.91 -4.67
CA ARG A 241 29.34 -0.05 -4.08
C ARG A 241 29.12 0.17 -2.59
N ASN A 242 27.89 0.42 -2.15
CA ASN A 242 27.56 0.61 -0.73
C ASN A 242 27.79 -0.68 0.09
N ARG A 243 27.49 -1.86 -0.46
CA ARG A 243 27.78 -3.15 0.20
C ARG A 243 29.28 -3.42 0.35
N ARG A 244 30.13 -2.97 -0.57
CA ARG A 244 31.59 -3.11 -0.47
C ARG A 244 32.19 -2.20 0.60
N HIS A 245 31.70 -0.99 0.77
CA HIS A 245 32.17 -0.08 1.82
C HIS A 245 31.71 -0.46 3.24
N MET A 246 30.63 -1.21 3.40
CA MET A 246 30.19 -1.72 4.70
C MET A 246 30.93 -2.99 5.15
N ASN A 247 31.62 -3.68 4.24
CA ASN A 247 32.42 -4.88 4.57
C ASN A 247 33.92 -4.62 4.74
N GLU A 248 34.38 -3.38 4.57
CA GLU A 248 35.80 -2.98 4.72
C GLU A 248 36.01 -2.01 5.92
N GLY A 249 35.03 -1.88 6.83
CA GLY A 249 35.09 -1.05 8.04
C GLY A 249 35.19 -1.85 9.33
#